data_598339197fcfee89b1f032fbc74bf4bb
#
_entry.id   598339197fcfee89b1f032fbc74bf4bb
#
_cell.length_a   1.000
_cell.length_b   1.000
_cell.length_c   1.000
_cell.angle_alpha   90.00
_cell.angle_beta   90.00
_cell.angle_gamma   90.00
#
_symmetry.space_group_name_H-M   'P 1'
#
loop_
_entity.id
_entity.type
_entity.pdbx_description
1 polymer ?
#
loop_
_entity_poly.entity_id
_entity_poly.type
_entity_poly.pdbx_seq_one_letter_code
_entity_poly.pdbx_strand_id
1 'polypeptide(L)'
;EPESVRSIDDFTLVKDGHTYLMDVKTHDTDRKFSMPNLISVERLYKLYKSNPDTSFCLIIAKYREFGNDQKIINDVSVLPIENISWESLSVQNLGNGQIQITNLNKPILKFKGTRKQWMAEFTLQTVKFNERLKNKLEQRTKKWIERSGITLLECANNC
;
A
#
# COMPACT_ATOMS: atom_id res chain seq x y z
N GLU A 1 -9.55 -24.04 15.74
CA GLU A 1 -10.28 -23.17 14.79
C GLU A 1 -9.25 -22.57 13.84
N PRO A 2 -9.48 -22.54 12.52
CA PRO A 2 -8.54 -21.91 11.60
C PRO A 2 -8.55 -20.41 11.88
N GLU A 3 -7.41 -19.89 12.32
CA GLU A 3 -7.15 -18.46 12.35
C GLU A 3 -7.45 -17.89 10.95
N SER A 4 -8.11 -16.76 10.91
CA SER A 4 -8.65 -16.16 9.69
C SER A 4 -7.58 -16.01 8.62
N VAL A 5 -7.81 -16.69 7.53
CA VAL A 5 -6.94 -16.94 6.39
C VAL A 5 -6.75 -15.69 5.52
N ARG A 6 -6.09 -14.65 6.02
CA ARG A 6 -5.47 -13.65 5.15
C ARG A 6 -4.10 -13.32 5.73
N SER A 7 -3.13 -14.15 5.42
CA SER A 7 -1.72 -13.84 5.67
C SER A 7 -1.38 -12.48 5.07
N ILE A 8 -0.45 -11.77 5.69
CA ILE A 8 0.07 -10.48 5.20
C ILE A 8 1.14 -10.75 4.13
N ASP A 9 1.67 -11.95 4.13
CA ASP A 9 2.80 -12.43 3.35
C ASP A 9 2.45 -13.68 2.56
N ASP A 10 3.21 -13.93 1.49
CA ASP A 10 3.17 -15.17 0.72
C ASP A 10 4.03 -16.24 1.38
N PHE A 11 5.12 -15.84 2.06
CA PHE A 11 5.95 -16.72 2.90
C PHE A 11 6.80 -15.92 3.89
N THR A 12 7.25 -16.60 4.94
CA THR A 12 8.09 -16.03 5.99
C THR A 12 9.50 -16.62 5.96
N LEU A 13 10.50 -15.77 6.11
CA LEU A 13 11.90 -16.14 6.30
C LEU A 13 12.38 -15.65 7.67
N VAL A 14 13.04 -16.53 8.43
CA VAL A 14 13.68 -16.14 9.71
C VAL A 14 15.19 -16.29 9.54
N LYS A 15 15.94 -15.23 9.86
CA LYS A 15 17.40 -15.22 9.80
C LYS A 15 17.95 -14.36 10.93
N ASP A 16 18.89 -14.92 11.68
CA ASP A 16 19.62 -14.23 12.78
C ASP A 16 18.68 -13.55 13.80
N GLY A 17 17.57 -14.21 14.13
CA GLY A 17 16.54 -13.69 15.05
C GLY A 17 15.60 -12.64 14.45
N HIS A 18 15.81 -12.24 13.19
CA HIS A 18 14.95 -11.31 12.47
C HIS A 18 13.96 -12.04 11.55
N THR A 19 12.71 -11.61 11.55
CA THR A 19 11.63 -12.18 10.73
C THR A 19 11.38 -11.30 9.50
N TYR A 20 11.36 -11.90 8.34
CA TYR A 20 11.05 -11.24 7.06
C TYR A 20 9.74 -11.81 6.52
N LEU A 21 8.70 -11.00 6.48
CA LEU A 21 7.43 -11.33 5.82
C LEU A 21 7.54 -10.94 4.35
N MET A 22 7.53 -11.93 3.48
CA MET A 22 7.82 -11.78 2.05
C MET A 22 6.51 -11.75 1.26
N ASP A 23 6.29 -10.70 0.48
CA ASP A 23 5.13 -10.52 -0.39
C ASP A 23 5.62 -10.41 -1.85
N VAL A 24 5.12 -11.28 -2.72
CA VAL A 24 5.56 -11.36 -4.12
C VAL A 24 4.65 -10.51 -5.00
N LYS A 25 5.27 -9.62 -5.75
CA LYS A 25 4.59 -8.79 -6.76
C LYS A 25 5.20 -9.03 -8.13
N THR A 26 4.38 -9.36 -9.09
CA THR A 26 4.80 -9.50 -10.49
C THR A 26 4.43 -8.26 -11.27
N HIS A 27 5.25 -7.89 -12.24
CA HIS A 27 5.03 -6.76 -13.12
C HIS A 27 5.38 -7.11 -14.57
N ASP A 28 4.38 -6.98 -15.43
CA ASP A 28 4.55 -7.04 -16.88
C ASP A 28 5.13 -5.71 -17.38
N THR A 29 6.35 -5.74 -17.92
CA THR A 29 7.07 -4.54 -18.37
C THR A 29 6.49 -3.93 -19.65
N ASP A 30 5.66 -4.65 -20.38
CA ASP A 30 5.00 -4.15 -21.59
C ASP A 30 3.72 -3.35 -21.25
N ARG A 31 3.24 -3.43 -20.01
CA ARG A 31 2.13 -2.61 -19.54
C ARG A 31 2.60 -1.20 -19.19
N LYS A 32 1.87 -0.20 -19.70
CA LYS A 32 2.20 1.22 -19.49
C LYS A 32 2.15 1.67 -18.03
N PHE A 33 1.38 0.99 -17.19
CA PHE A 33 1.15 1.41 -15.81
C PHE A 33 0.81 0.21 -14.91
N SER A 34 1.46 0.14 -13.76
CA SER A 34 1.17 -0.84 -12.72
C SER A 34 1.41 -0.21 -11.34
N MET A 35 0.38 -0.27 -10.51
CA MET A 35 0.40 0.17 -9.11
C MET A 35 -0.03 -0.99 -8.23
N PRO A 36 0.87 -1.91 -7.87
CA PRO A 36 0.49 -3.03 -7.02
C PRO A 36 0.14 -2.57 -5.62
N ASN A 37 -0.94 -3.14 -5.08
CA ASN A 37 -1.26 -3.03 -3.67
C ASN A 37 -0.22 -3.84 -2.88
N LEU A 38 0.32 -3.24 -1.84
CA LEU A 38 1.32 -3.88 -0.98
C LEU A 38 0.66 -4.36 0.31
N ILE A 39 0.40 -3.46 1.21
CA ILE A 39 -0.14 -3.75 2.53
C ILE A 39 -1.06 -2.63 2.98
N SER A 40 -2.09 -2.93 3.79
CA SER A 40 -2.91 -1.88 4.37
C SER A 40 -2.14 -1.09 5.43
N VAL A 41 -2.46 0.19 5.53
CA VAL A 41 -1.89 1.10 6.54
C VAL A 41 -1.98 0.51 7.95
N GLU A 42 -3.17 0.02 8.32
CA GLU A 42 -3.42 -0.53 9.66
C GLU A 42 -2.56 -1.77 9.95
N ARG A 43 -2.44 -2.68 8.98
CA ARG A 43 -1.65 -3.92 9.15
C ARG A 43 -0.17 -3.62 9.33
N LEU A 44 0.38 -2.68 8.55
CA LEU A 44 1.78 -2.32 8.68
C LEU A 44 2.08 -1.63 10.02
N TYR A 45 1.18 -0.75 10.50
CA TYR A 45 1.30 -0.17 11.84
C TYR A 45 1.28 -1.23 12.94
N LYS A 46 0.32 -2.14 12.91
CA LYS A 46 0.22 -3.24 13.87
C LYS A 46 1.49 -4.10 13.86
N LEU A 47 1.95 -4.48 12.66
CA LEU A 47 3.15 -5.28 12.48
C LEU A 47 4.36 -4.63 13.15
N TYR A 48 4.67 -3.40 12.81
CA TYR A 48 5.88 -2.73 13.30
C TYR A 48 5.80 -2.29 14.76
N LYS A 49 4.58 -2.09 15.30
CA LYS A 49 4.38 -1.81 16.72
C LYS A 49 4.58 -3.06 17.57
N SER A 50 4.09 -4.20 17.13
CA SER A 50 4.09 -5.44 17.91
C SER A 50 5.36 -6.26 17.74
N ASN A 51 6.07 -6.10 16.61
CA ASN A 51 7.22 -6.94 16.26
C ASN A 51 8.36 -6.08 15.69
N PRO A 52 9.19 -5.48 16.56
CA PRO A 52 10.29 -4.61 16.13
C PRO A 52 11.34 -5.34 15.27
N ASP A 53 11.52 -6.64 15.50
CA ASP A 53 12.46 -7.50 14.77
C ASP A 53 11.84 -8.16 13.53
N THR A 54 10.81 -7.52 12.97
CA THR A 54 10.14 -7.99 11.76
C THR A 54 10.21 -6.91 10.67
N SER A 55 10.51 -7.32 9.44
CA SER A 55 10.43 -6.50 8.23
C SER A 55 9.40 -7.04 7.27
N PHE A 56 8.61 -6.15 6.67
CA PHE A 56 7.76 -6.47 5.53
C PHE A 56 8.55 -6.23 4.25
N CYS A 57 8.81 -7.29 3.49
CA CYS A 57 9.68 -7.29 2.32
C CYS A 57 8.89 -7.58 1.05
N LEU A 58 9.19 -6.84 0.00
CA LEU A 58 8.64 -7.04 -1.33
C LEU A 58 9.64 -7.81 -2.19
N ILE A 59 9.17 -8.86 -2.85
CA ILE A 59 9.85 -9.47 -3.97
C ILE A 59 9.15 -9.01 -5.23
N ILE A 60 9.82 -8.17 -6.02
CA ILE A 60 9.27 -7.63 -7.26
C ILE A 60 9.94 -8.36 -8.43
N ALA A 61 9.16 -9.20 -9.12
CA ALA A 61 9.60 -9.90 -10.31
C ALA A 61 9.03 -9.20 -11.56
N LYS A 62 9.91 -8.58 -12.34
CA LYS A 62 9.55 -7.98 -13.62
C LYS A 62 9.70 -9.01 -14.73
N TYR A 63 8.68 -9.13 -15.54
CA TYR A 63 8.67 -10.07 -16.65
C TYR A 63 8.16 -9.41 -17.94
N ARG A 64 8.44 -10.04 -19.07
CA ARG A 64 7.88 -9.75 -20.37
C ARG A 64 7.25 -11.02 -20.94
N GLU A 65 6.13 -10.90 -21.60
CA GLU A 65 5.54 -12.01 -22.35
C GLU A 65 6.30 -12.21 -23.68
N PHE A 66 6.61 -13.46 -23.98
CA PHE A 66 7.31 -13.84 -25.20
C PHE A 66 6.58 -15.00 -25.83
N GLY A 67 5.74 -14.73 -26.86
CA GLY A 67 4.97 -15.71 -27.62
C GLY A 67 4.36 -16.86 -26.78
N ASN A 68 3.28 -17.44 -27.21
CA ASN A 68 2.69 -18.69 -26.65
C ASN A 68 2.80 -18.90 -25.13
N ASP A 69 2.36 -17.90 -24.34
CA ASP A 69 2.30 -17.95 -22.87
C ASP A 69 3.66 -18.10 -22.12
N GLN A 70 4.78 -17.93 -22.80
CA GLN A 70 6.08 -17.91 -22.15
C GLN A 70 6.37 -16.55 -21.56
N LYS A 71 6.93 -16.55 -20.34
CA LYS A 71 7.33 -15.33 -19.62
C LYS A 71 8.83 -15.36 -19.34
N ILE A 72 9.50 -14.30 -19.73
CA ILE A 72 10.92 -14.11 -19.41
C ILE A 72 11.01 -13.15 -18.23
N ILE A 73 11.58 -13.60 -17.11
CA ILE A 73 11.87 -12.74 -15.96
C ILE A 73 13.10 -11.91 -16.31
N ASN A 74 12.93 -10.59 -16.35
CA ASN A 74 14.00 -9.66 -16.69
C ASN A 74 14.75 -9.13 -15.46
N ASP A 75 14.05 -9.04 -14.33
CA ASP A 75 14.61 -8.45 -13.10
C ASP A 75 13.85 -8.96 -11.87
N VAL A 76 14.59 -9.23 -10.80
CA VAL A 76 14.03 -9.57 -9.49
C VAL A 76 14.68 -8.70 -8.43
N SER A 77 13.87 -7.94 -7.72
CA SER A 77 14.33 -7.09 -6.62
C SER A 77 13.72 -7.53 -5.30
N VAL A 78 14.52 -7.58 -4.23
CA VAL A 78 14.04 -7.83 -2.87
C VAL A 78 14.27 -6.57 -2.04
N LEU A 79 13.20 -6.00 -1.50
CA LEU A 79 13.24 -4.69 -0.84
C LEU A 79 12.37 -4.71 0.43
N PRO A 80 12.96 -4.52 1.63
CA PRO A 80 12.16 -4.11 2.78
C PRO A 80 11.40 -2.83 2.47
N ILE A 81 10.13 -2.75 2.85
CA ILE A 81 9.29 -1.58 2.51
C ILE A 81 9.86 -0.28 3.10
N GLU A 82 10.49 -0.35 4.26
CA GLU A 82 11.15 0.78 4.92
C GLU A 82 12.41 1.29 4.19
N ASN A 83 12.88 0.54 3.21
CA ASN A 83 13.98 0.97 2.33
C ASN A 83 13.48 1.65 1.04
N ILE A 84 12.18 1.81 0.88
CA ILE A 84 11.56 2.48 -0.27
C ILE A 84 11.19 3.91 0.13
N SER A 85 11.65 4.90 -0.64
CA SER A 85 11.27 6.30 -0.45
C SER A 85 9.77 6.52 -0.68
N TRP A 86 9.17 7.40 0.11
CA TRP A 86 7.78 7.82 -0.06
C TRP A 86 7.50 8.56 -1.38
N GLU A 87 8.51 8.96 -2.12
CA GLU A 87 8.38 9.42 -3.51
C GLU A 87 7.96 8.30 -4.47
N SER A 88 8.30 7.04 -4.13
CA SER A 88 7.90 5.85 -4.87
C SER A 88 6.67 5.15 -4.29
N LEU A 89 6.17 5.60 -3.15
CA LEU A 89 5.02 5.04 -2.44
C LEU A 89 3.86 6.04 -2.39
N SER A 90 2.67 5.53 -2.21
CA SER A 90 1.48 6.35 -1.94
C SER A 90 0.47 5.59 -1.11
N VAL A 91 -0.35 6.32 -0.34
CA VAL A 91 -1.53 5.76 0.33
C VAL A 91 -2.75 6.03 -0.54
N GLN A 92 -3.47 4.97 -0.93
CA GLN A 92 -4.63 5.01 -1.80
C GLN A 92 -5.91 4.61 -1.08
N ASN A 93 -7.04 5.12 -1.58
CA ASN A 93 -8.37 4.86 -1.01
C ASN A 93 -8.92 3.50 -1.46
N LEU A 94 -8.35 2.44 -0.89
CA LEU A 94 -8.84 1.07 -1.00
C LEU A 94 -9.04 0.56 0.44
N GLY A 95 -10.27 0.27 0.81
CA GLY A 95 -10.60 -0.01 2.21
C GLY A 95 -10.21 1.15 3.14
N ASN A 96 -9.51 0.85 4.23
CA ASN A 96 -9.02 1.84 5.20
C ASN A 96 -7.63 2.41 4.84
N GLY A 97 -7.27 2.42 3.57
CA GLY A 97 -5.97 2.87 3.07
C GLY A 97 -5.05 1.70 2.72
N GLN A 98 -4.56 1.70 1.48
CA GLN A 98 -3.58 0.74 0.97
C GLN A 98 -2.31 1.46 0.55
N ILE A 99 -1.16 0.93 0.96
CA ILE A 99 0.13 1.38 0.44
C ILE A 99 0.33 0.74 -0.93
N GLN A 100 0.73 1.56 -1.90
CA GLN A 100 1.01 1.16 -3.28
C GLN A 100 2.34 1.73 -3.74
N ILE A 101 3.02 1.04 -4.65
CA ILE A 101 4.09 1.64 -5.46
C ILE A 101 3.43 2.52 -6.51
N THR A 102 3.89 3.75 -6.67
CA THR A 102 3.29 4.74 -7.59
C THR A 102 3.42 4.35 -9.06
N ASN A 103 4.53 3.72 -9.44
CA ASN A 103 4.75 3.22 -10.79
C ASN A 103 5.95 2.25 -10.86
N LEU A 104 5.72 0.98 -11.17
CA LEU A 104 6.77 -0.02 -11.31
C LEU A 104 7.63 0.13 -12.59
N ASN A 105 7.18 0.92 -13.57
CA ASN A 105 7.99 1.24 -14.76
C ASN A 105 9.08 2.28 -14.47
N LYS A 106 8.99 2.99 -13.33
CA LYS A 106 10.03 3.90 -12.88
C LYS A 106 10.96 3.21 -11.89
N PRO A 107 12.22 3.67 -11.77
CA PRO A 107 13.10 3.21 -10.71
C PRO A 107 12.48 3.44 -9.32
N ILE A 108 12.56 2.44 -8.47
CA ILE A 108 12.14 2.58 -7.07
C ILE A 108 13.24 3.32 -6.33
N LEU A 109 12.89 4.49 -5.80
CA LEU A 109 13.84 5.32 -5.06
C LEU A 109 14.08 4.75 -3.67
N LYS A 110 15.36 4.66 -3.28
CA LYS A 110 15.76 4.16 -1.97
C LYS A 110 15.59 5.23 -0.89
N PHE A 111 15.02 4.84 0.24
CA PHE A 111 15.03 5.65 1.44
C PHE A 111 16.40 5.57 2.12
N LYS A 112 16.96 6.71 2.51
CA LYS A 112 18.31 6.82 3.10
C LYS A 112 18.29 7.09 4.62
N GLY A 113 17.20 6.79 5.28
CA GLY A 113 17.02 7.01 6.72
C GLY A 113 16.90 5.72 7.52
N THR A 114 16.66 5.87 8.81
CA THR A 114 16.34 4.76 9.71
C THR A 114 14.86 4.36 9.57
N ARG A 115 14.51 3.15 10.03
CA ARG A 115 13.10 2.71 10.11
C ARG A 115 12.24 3.71 10.89
N LYS A 116 12.77 4.27 11.99
CA LYS A 116 12.04 5.28 12.78
C LYS A 116 11.71 6.53 11.96
N GLN A 117 12.63 7.01 11.16
CA GLN A 117 12.40 8.15 10.26
C GLN A 117 11.39 7.79 9.16
N TRP A 118 11.52 6.61 8.58
CA TRP A 118 10.56 6.11 7.59
C TRP A 118 9.14 6.02 8.17
N MET A 119 9.00 5.52 9.40
CA MET A 119 7.72 5.44 10.10
C MET A 119 7.13 6.84 10.41
N ALA A 120 7.96 7.82 10.69
CA ALA A 120 7.50 9.20 10.85
C ALA A 120 6.93 9.77 9.53
N GLU A 121 7.60 9.54 8.40
CA GLU A 121 7.07 9.90 7.08
C GLU A 121 5.80 9.12 6.74
N PHE A 122 5.74 7.82 7.05
CA PHE A 122 4.55 7.00 6.90
C PHE A 122 3.35 7.59 7.64
N THR A 123 3.54 8.00 8.89
CA THR A 123 2.50 8.65 9.68
C THR A 123 2.03 9.94 9.00
N LEU A 124 2.95 10.77 8.55
CA LEU A 124 2.63 12.01 7.84
C LEU A 124 1.83 11.75 6.55
N GLN A 125 2.23 10.75 5.74
CA GLN A 125 1.51 10.40 4.52
C GLN A 125 0.11 9.86 4.82
N THR A 126 -0.05 9.11 5.91
CA THR A 126 -1.36 8.61 6.37
C THR A 126 -2.27 9.76 6.81
N VAL A 127 -1.75 10.73 7.56
CA VAL A 127 -2.51 11.94 7.95
C VAL A 127 -2.96 12.72 6.72
N LYS A 128 -2.04 13.00 5.78
CA LYS A 128 -2.36 13.68 4.52
C LYS A 128 -3.41 12.92 3.69
N PHE A 129 -3.35 11.60 3.69
CA PHE A 129 -4.35 10.76 3.03
C PHE A 129 -5.73 10.94 3.68
N ASN A 130 -5.83 10.88 5.01
CA ASN A 130 -7.08 11.02 5.74
C ASN A 130 -7.70 12.41 5.54
N GLU A 131 -6.89 13.47 5.54
CA GLU A 131 -7.35 14.83 5.24
C GLU A 131 -7.93 14.95 3.83
N ARG A 132 -7.25 14.39 2.83
CA ARG A 132 -7.77 14.35 1.44
C ARG A 132 -9.07 13.56 1.33
N LEU A 133 -9.17 12.44 2.05
CA LEU A 133 -10.36 11.61 2.08
C LEU A 133 -11.54 12.36 2.72
N LYS A 134 -11.31 13.02 3.86
CA LYS A 134 -12.30 13.87 4.53
C LYS A 134 -12.85 14.94 3.58
N ASN A 135 -11.98 15.72 2.95
CA ASN A 135 -12.36 16.77 2.01
C ASN A 135 -13.16 16.21 0.82
N LYS A 136 -12.77 15.05 0.30
CA LYS A 136 -13.48 14.37 -0.79
C LYS A 136 -14.89 13.91 -0.36
N LEU A 137 -15.02 13.39 0.86
CA LEU A 137 -16.31 12.97 1.41
C LEU A 137 -17.24 14.19 1.63
N GLU A 138 -16.72 15.27 2.20
CA GLU A 138 -17.47 16.52 2.39
C GLU A 138 -17.97 17.08 1.05
N GLN A 139 -17.11 17.13 0.02
CA GLN A 139 -17.52 17.57 -1.31
C GLN A 139 -18.59 16.67 -1.94
N ARG A 140 -18.48 15.35 -1.75
CA ARG A 140 -19.49 14.39 -2.22
C ARG A 140 -20.81 14.59 -1.51
N THR A 141 -20.79 14.75 -0.19
CA THR A 141 -21.99 15.00 0.62
C THR A 141 -22.69 16.29 0.15
N LYS A 142 -21.92 17.38 -0.03
CA LYS A 142 -22.45 18.64 -0.55
C LYS A 142 -23.15 18.46 -1.90
N LYS A 143 -22.50 17.76 -2.85
CA LYS A 143 -23.09 17.47 -4.16
C LYS A 143 -24.38 16.63 -4.07
N TRP A 144 -24.47 15.70 -3.13
CA TRP A 144 -25.68 14.91 -2.93
C TRP A 144 -26.83 15.75 -2.39
N ILE A 145 -26.56 16.62 -1.40
CA ILE A 145 -27.54 17.56 -0.85
C ILE A 145 -28.08 18.48 -1.96
N GLU A 146 -27.17 19.09 -2.74
CA GLU A 146 -27.54 19.95 -3.87
C GLU A 146 -28.41 19.22 -4.91
N ARG A 147 -28.12 17.95 -5.20
CA ARG A 147 -28.87 17.14 -6.18
C ARG A 147 -30.22 16.65 -5.64
N SER A 148 -30.29 16.36 -4.36
CA SER A 148 -31.54 15.89 -3.73
C SER A 148 -32.58 17.01 -3.52
N GLY A 149 -32.11 18.26 -3.51
CA GLY A 149 -32.97 19.42 -3.12
C GLY A 149 -33.38 19.39 -1.64
N ILE A 150 -32.81 18.49 -0.83
CA ILE A 150 -33.13 18.30 0.59
C ILE A 150 -32.06 18.99 1.43
N THR A 151 -32.46 19.76 2.43
CA THR A 151 -31.53 20.37 3.37
C THR A 151 -31.08 19.38 4.44
N LEU A 152 -29.89 19.60 5.07
CA LEU A 152 -29.41 18.78 6.19
C LEU A 152 -30.38 18.78 7.38
N LEU A 153 -31.11 19.88 7.60
CA LEU A 153 -32.17 19.99 8.62
C LEU A 153 -33.36 19.08 8.34
N GLU A 154 -33.75 18.96 7.08
CA GLU A 154 -34.84 18.05 6.68
C GLU A 154 -34.44 16.59 6.82
N CYS A 155 -33.15 16.25 6.53
CA CYS A 155 -32.65 14.91 6.79
C CYS A 155 -32.62 14.56 8.30
N ALA A 156 -32.23 15.49 9.15
CA ALA A 156 -32.15 15.27 10.59
C ALA A 156 -33.54 15.12 11.26
N ASN A 157 -34.59 15.72 10.69
CA ASN A 157 -35.94 15.64 11.23
C ASN A 157 -36.69 14.38 10.77
N ASN A 158 -36.19 13.62 9.81
CA ASN A 158 -36.79 12.40 9.28
C ASN A 158 -36.06 11.11 9.69
N CYS A 159 -35.05 11.18 10.57
CA CYS A 159 -34.40 10.07 11.24
C CYS A 159 -34.81 9.97 12.70
#